data_fd1dd107b486bdd8467c4201c80e8d46
#
_entry.id   fd1dd107b486bdd8467c4201c80e8d46
#
_cell.length_a   1.000
_cell.length_b   1.000
_cell.length_c   1.000
_cell.angle_alpha   90.00
_cell.angle_beta   90.00
_cell.angle_gamma   90.00
#
_symmetry.space_group_name_H-M   'P 1'
#
loop_
_entity.id
_entity.type
_entity.pdbx_description
1 polymer ?
#
loop_
_entity_poly.entity_id
_entity_poly.type
_entity_poly.pdbx_seq_one_letter_code
_entity_poly.pdbx_strand_id
1 'polypeptide(L)'
;MKQNRLLQSLIAVSEKASNIARACRTKKELFSLLVQEKGEKDANPRFIQDFKTLADVLIQETVRHELGQKFPELADHIHGEESNSFSNTLGETITVKIRETQQETAELLYKVLDGDKNAADILAAEVHKNIVMDDINSQISSCLNLDIPVSNLGVWIDPIDSTAEYISGDTESVSIGSISLSGLQCVTVLIGVYDRLTGQPVIGVLNQPFYNGYMGKRIFFNPYKDSEKSEEKTTPTICISSSENIILKELLNGAGYNLVESAGAGYKLLMVILGHADAYVLSKPSTYKWDTCGPHAILNALDGGILDYSKALDDESDNDNCEVTYFTDAEHCNGAALDRWCNKGGIIAYRNPQIISQVLEVLIQHSGVNVCKCPRLPFIYFNNQRSNFCFEHLTIYNHSMNLLT
;
A
#
# COMPACT_ATOMS: atom_id res chain seq x y z
N MET A 1 15.24 19.73 5.86
CA MET A 1 16.11 18.78 6.60
C MET A 1 15.33 17.70 7.34
N LYS A 2 14.32 17.99 8.18
CA LYS A 2 13.55 16.95 8.93
C LYS A 2 12.76 15.99 8.01
N GLN A 3 12.22 16.48 6.93
CA GLN A 3 11.37 15.71 5.99
C GLN A 3 12.18 14.74 5.12
N ASN A 4 13.37 15.13 4.68
CA ASN A 4 14.27 14.20 4.00
C ASN A 4 14.69 13.05 4.94
N ARG A 5 14.84 13.34 6.24
CA ARG A 5 15.07 12.32 7.27
C ARG A 5 13.85 11.41 7.45
N LEU A 6 12.62 11.94 7.32
CA LEU A 6 11.40 11.14 7.40
C LEU A 6 11.34 10.17 6.22
N LEU A 7 11.50 10.63 4.98
CA LEU A 7 11.51 9.75 3.81
C LEU A 7 12.61 8.68 3.91
N GLN A 8 13.82 9.06 4.30
CA GLN A 8 14.91 8.10 4.53
C GLN A 8 14.53 7.04 5.58
N SER A 9 13.88 7.47 6.68
CA SER A 9 13.43 6.53 7.72
C SER A 9 12.30 5.63 7.24
N LEU A 10 11.36 6.15 6.43
CA LEU A 10 10.28 5.37 5.84
C LEU A 10 10.81 4.29 4.89
N ILE A 11 11.78 4.64 4.04
CA ILE A 11 12.41 3.69 3.13
C ILE A 11 13.20 2.64 3.93
N ALA A 12 14.00 3.05 4.91
CA ALA A 12 14.77 2.13 5.73
C ALA A 12 13.88 1.16 6.50
N VAL A 13 12.78 1.64 7.07
CA VAL A 13 11.85 0.77 7.80
C VAL A 13 11.05 -0.13 6.88
N SER A 14 10.74 0.29 5.65
CA SER A 14 10.11 -0.59 4.65
C SER A 14 11.03 -1.73 4.22
N GLU A 15 12.35 -1.48 4.13
CA GLU A 15 13.36 -2.53 3.91
C GLU A 15 13.42 -3.51 5.07
N LYS A 16 13.37 -3.01 6.30
CA LYS A 16 13.31 -3.83 7.50
C LYS A 16 12.05 -4.70 7.51
N ALA A 17 10.90 -4.12 7.16
CA ALA A 17 9.64 -4.84 6.98
C ALA A 17 9.76 -5.98 5.96
N SER A 18 10.37 -5.71 4.80
CA SER A 18 10.63 -6.72 3.77
C SER A 18 11.52 -7.86 4.30
N ASN A 19 12.57 -7.55 5.06
CA ASN A 19 13.43 -8.55 5.65
C ASN A 19 12.69 -9.42 6.68
N ILE A 20 11.85 -8.82 7.53
CA ILE A 20 11.00 -9.54 8.50
C ILE A 20 10.04 -10.47 7.76
N ALA A 21 9.33 -9.97 6.73
CA ALA A 21 8.41 -10.78 5.93
C ALA A 21 9.11 -12.01 5.34
N ARG A 22 10.32 -11.84 4.79
CA ARG A 22 11.13 -12.92 4.25
C ARG A 22 11.60 -13.89 5.33
N ALA A 23 12.10 -13.39 6.47
CA ALA A 23 12.58 -14.20 7.57
C ALA A 23 11.48 -15.11 8.14
N CYS A 24 10.27 -14.61 8.31
CA CYS A 24 9.12 -15.39 8.77
C CYS A 24 8.79 -16.55 7.81
N ARG A 25 9.01 -16.39 6.51
CA ARG A 25 8.73 -17.44 5.53
C ARG A 25 9.86 -18.44 5.31
N THR A 26 11.05 -18.17 5.82
CA THR A 26 12.24 -19.02 5.56
C THR A 26 12.05 -20.44 6.13
N LYS A 27 11.28 -20.59 7.21
CA LYS A 27 11.01 -21.90 7.85
C LYS A 27 9.54 -22.25 7.70
N LYS A 28 9.24 -23.15 6.77
CA LYS A 28 7.88 -23.56 6.43
C LYS A 28 7.09 -24.14 7.62
N GLU A 29 7.78 -24.90 8.47
CA GLU A 29 7.20 -25.53 9.67
C GLU A 29 6.84 -24.50 10.75
N LEU A 30 7.67 -23.47 10.90
CA LEU A 30 7.43 -22.35 11.81
C LEU A 30 6.29 -21.47 11.28
N PHE A 31 6.21 -21.27 9.97
CA PHE A 31 5.24 -20.36 9.38
C PHE A 31 3.79 -20.76 9.69
N SER A 32 3.47 -22.03 9.75
CA SER A 32 2.13 -22.52 10.12
C SER A 32 1.70 -22.10 11.53
N LEU A 33 2.65 -21.89 12.44
CA LEU A 33 2.39 -21.41 13.82
C LEU A 33 2.20 -19.89 13.89
N LEU A 34 2.54 -19.19 12.80
CA LEU A 34 2.50 -17.73 12.74
C LEU A 34 1.20 -17.18 12.14
N VAL A 35 0.27 -18.04 11.74
CA VAL A 35 -1.00 -17.65 11.09
C VAL A 35 -2.12 -17.71 12.11
N GLN A 36 -2.89 -16.64 12.23
CA GLN A 36 -4.06 -16.53 13.09
C GLN A 36 -5.25 -15.99 12.32
N GLU A 37 -6.42 -16.60 12.48
CA GLU A 37 -7.68 -16.03 12.01
C GLU A 37 -8.03 -14.81 12.86
N LYS A 38 -8.41 -13.71 12.23
CA LYS A 38 -8.82 -12.47 12.92
C LYS A 38 -10.13 -12.70 13.66
N GLY A 39 -10.23 -12.20 14.88
CA GLY A 39 -11.48 -12.22 15.64
C GLY A 39 -12.50 -11.23 15.06
N GLU A 40 -13.78 -11.40 15.39
CA GLU A 40 -14.92 -10.61 14.87
C GLU A 40 -14.71 -9.08 14.91
N LYS A 41 -13.94 -8.57 15.87
CA LYS A 41 -13.67 -7.14 16.02
C LYS A 41 -12.62 -6.58 15.05
N ASP A 42 -11.70 -7.46 14.63
CA ASP A 42 -10.53 -7.12 13.82
C ASP A 42 -10.66 -7.67 12.39
N ALA A 43 -11.61 -8.60 12.17
CA ALA A 43 -11.84 -9.19 10.86
C ALA A 43 -12.55 -8.23 9.91
N ASN A 44 -12.14 -8.24 8.64
CA ASN A 44 -12.87 -7.59 7.57
C ASN A 44 -14.13 -8.41 7.26
N PRO A 45 -15.35 -7.88 7.50
CA PRO A 45 -16.59 -8.63 7.35
C PRO A 45 -16.89 -9.07 5.92
N ARG A 46 -16.09 -8.67 4.95
CA ARG A 46 -16.23 -9.00 3.53
C ARG A 46 -15.50 -10.26 3.13
N PHE A 47 -14.58 -10.73 3.97
CA PHE A 47 -13.91 -12.01 3.77
C PHE A 47 -14.62 -13.11 4.57
N ILE A 48 -14.76 -14.29 3.97
CA ILE A 48 -15.30 -15.47 4.67
C ILE A 48 -14.35 -15.87 5.81
N GLN A 49 -13.05 -15.74 5.58
CA GLN A 49 -11.97 -15.91 6.57
C GLN A 49 -10.96 -14.81 6.33
N ASP A 50 -10.62 -14.10 7.39
CA ASP A 50 -9.59 -13.06 7.39
C ASP A 50 -8.48 -13.49 8.35
N PHE A 51 -7.26 -13.46 7.85
CA PHE A 51 -6.09 -13.94 8.57
C PHE A 51 -5.09 -12.81 8.78
N LYS A 52 -4.38 -12.88 9.89
CA LYS A 52 -3.14 -12.14 10.11
C LYS A 52 -2.01 -13.09 10.44
N THR A 53 -0.80 -12.68 10.21
CA THR A 53 0.39 -13.43 10.63
C THR A 53 1.16 -12.66 11.70
N LEU A 54 2.04 -13.35 12.41
CA LEU A 54 2.96 -12.66 13.31
C LEU A 54 3.84 -11.66 12.53
N ALA A 55 4.11 -11.92 11.25
CA ALA A 55 4.86 -11.00 10.41
C ALA A 55 4.15 -9.65 10.27
N ASP A 56 2.82 -9.65 10.03
CA ASP A 56 2.00 -8.43 9.94
C ASP A 56 2.14 -7.60 11.21
N VAL A 57 1.91 -8.24 12.37
CA VAL A 57 1.99 -7.55 13.66
C VAL A 57 3.39 -7.04 13.96
N LEU A 58 4.41 -7.88 13.71
CA LEU A 58 5.80 -7.54 13.99
C LEU A 58 6.31 -6.40 13.10
N ILE A 59 5.95 -6.40 11.82
CA ILE A 59 6.27 -5.34 10.88
C ILE A 59 5.63 -4.04 11.33
N GLN A 60 4.32 -4.04 11.59
CA GLN A 60 3.61 -2.83 12.01
C GLN A 60 4.20 -2.23 13.29
N GLU A 61 4.46 -3.05 14.30
CA GLU A 61 5.05 -2.58 15.56
C GLU A 61 6.51 -2.13 15.40
N THR A 62 7.25 -2.72 14.45
CA THR A 62 8.60 -2.26 14.10
C THR A 62 8.55 -0.86 13.47
N VAL A 63 7.63 -0.63 12.52
CA VAL A 63 7.44 0.70 11.90
C VAL A 63 7.04 1.74 12.95
N ARG A 64 6.09 1.41 13.83
CA ARG A 64 5.67 2.29 14.94
C ARG A 64 6.82 2.66 15.86
N HIS A 65 7.59 1.66 16.27
CA HIS A 65 8.74 1.85 17.16
C HIS A 65 9.81 2.75 16.52
N GLU A 66 10.26 2.42 15.32
CA GLU A 66 11.32 3.15 14.62
C GLU A 66 10.93 4.61 14.30
N LEU A 67 9.73 4.81 13.79
CA LEU A 67 9.26 6.15 13.46
C LEU A 67 8.94 6.96 14.72
N GLY A 68 8.31 6.35 15.73
CA GLY A 68 7.99 7.01 16.98
C GLY A 68 9.24 7.44 17.77
N GLN A 69 10.31 6.64 17.74
CA GLN A 69 11.59 7.04 18.34
C GLN A 69 12.26 8.19 17.60
N LYS A 70 12.27 8.16 16.26
CA LYS A 70 12.93 9.19 15.44
C LYS A 70 12.12 10.47 15.31
N PHE A 71 10.81 10.37 15.38
CA PHE A 71 9.84 11.46 15.24
C PHE A 71 8.75 11.34 16.31
N PRO A 72 9.03 11.74 17.56
CA PRO A 72 8.08 11.62 18.67
C PRO A 72 6.73 12.28 18.39
N GLU A 73 6.72 13.35 17.58
CA GLU A 73 5.53 14.05 17.14
C GLU A 73 4.58 13.22 16.27
N LEU A 74 5.06 12.09 15.70
CA LEU A 74 4.25 11.15 14.92
C LEU A 74 3.70 9.98 15.76
N ALA A 75 4.25 9.72 16.93
CA ALA A 75 4.02 8.47 17.67
C ALA A 75 2.54 8.11 17.85
N ASP A 76 1.69 9.11 18.16
CA ASP A 76 0.25 8.93 18.34
C ASP A 76 -0.56 9.00 17.04
N HIS A 77 0.10 9.20 15.90
CA HIS A 77 -0.51 9.39 14.59
C HIS A 77 -0.05 8.34 13.57
N ILE A 78 0.45 7.21 14.05
CA ILE A 78 0.82 6.06 13.23
C ILE A 78 -0.26 4.99 13.38
N HIS A 79 -1.02 4.78 12.31
CA HIS A 79 -2.13 3.85 12.24
C HIS A 79 -1.81 2.72 11.28
N GLY A 80 -2.40 1.56 11.48
CA GLY A 80 -2.23 0.44 10.57
C GLY A 80 -3.39 -0.53 10.67
N GLU A 81 -3.36 -1.54 9.84
CA GLU A 81 -4.37 -2.56 9.72
C GLU A 81 -4.52 -3.38 10.99
N GLU A 82 -3.39 -3.73 11.63
CA GLU A 82 -3.35 -4.77 12.64
C GLU A 82 -3.46 -4.25 14.08
N SER A 83 -4.15 -5.01 14.90
CA SER A 83 -4.01 -4.91 16.35
C SER A 83 -2.66 -5.48 16.78
N ASN A 84 -2.05 -4.94 17.83
CA ASN A 84 -0.76 -5.38 18.32
C ASN A 84 -0.83 -6.62 19.22
N SER A 85 -1.95 -7.34 19.24
CA SER A 85 -2.11 -8.59 20.00
C SER A 85 -1.99 -9.79 19.06
N PHE A 86 -1.30 -10.82 19.54
CA PHE A 86 -1.16 -12.09 18.84
C PHE A 86 -1.35 -13.24 19.83
N SER A 87 -2.10 -14.27 19.42
CA SER A 87 -2.31 -15.46 20.26
C SER A 87 -1.40 -16.58 19.78
N ASN A 88 -0.64 -17.15 20.71
CA ASN A 88 0.21 -18.32 20.46
C ASN A 88 -0.65 -19.60 20.35
N THR A 89 -0.03 -20.74 20.00
CA THR A 89 -0.76 -22.01 19.85
C THR A 89 -1.26 -22.57 21.19
N LEU A 90 -0.73 -22.08 22.31
CA LEU A 90 -1.21 -22.41 23.67
C LEU A 90 -2.46 -21.61 24.06
N GLY A 91 -2.91 -20.69 23.20
CA GLY A 91 -4.07 -19.84 23.44
C GLY A 91 -3.77 -18.61 24.31
N GLU A 92 -2.51 -18.30 24.56
CA GLU A 92 -2.12 -17.09 25.29
C GLU A 92 -2.08 -15.89 24.34
N THR A 93 -2.84 -14.85 24.64
CA THR A 93 -2.79 -13.60 23.89
C THR A 93 -1.70 -12.68 24.44
N ILE A 94 -0.74 -12.35 23.60
CA ILE A 94 0.44 -11.56 23.93
C ILE A 94 0.41 -10.24 23.17
N THR A 95 0.63 -9.13 23.87
CA THR A 95 0.82 -7.83 23.24
C THR A 95 2.24 -7.75 22.67
N VAL A 96 2.35 -7.72 21.36
CA VAL A 96 3.61 -7.56 20.64
C VAL A 96 3.98 -6.08 20.66
N LYS A 97 5.09 -5.77 21.31
CA LYS A 97 5.67 -4.42 21.36
C LYS A 97 7.18 -4.53 21.28
N ILE A 98 7.77 -3.83 20.33
CA ILE A 98 9.23 -3.82 20.19
C ILE A 98 9.86 -3.22 21.44
N ARG A 99 10.89 -3.89 21.95
CA ARG A 99 11.64 -3.49 23.14
C ARG A 99 12.85 -2.67 22.75
N GLU A 100 13.50 -2.07 23.77
CA GLU A 100 14.69 -1.22 23.55
C GLU A 100 15.89 -2.03 23.03
N THR A 101 16.00 -3.29 23.44
CA THR A 101 17.12 -4.15 23.05
C THR A 101 16.66 -5.35 22.25
N GLN A 102 17.55 -5.86 21.39
CA GLN A 102 17.33 -7.09 20.63
C GLN A 102 17.03 -8.28 21.56
N GLN A 103 17.73 -8.39 22.69
CA GLN A 103 17.55 -9.46 23.64
C GLN A 103 16.15 -9.44 24.26
N GLU A 104 15.67 -8.28 24.73
CA GLU A 104 14.33 -8.13 25.30
C GLU A 104 13.24 -8.42 24.27
N THR A 105 13.47 -8.05 23.01
CA THR A 105 12.57 -8.37 21.90
C THR A 105 12.58 -9.88 21.63
N ALA A 106 13.74 -10.54 21.67
CA ALA A 106 13.85 -11.98 21.52
C ALA A 106 13.12 -12.73 22.67
N GLU A 107 13.23 -12.25 23.91
CA GLU A 107 12.51 -12.83 25.06
C GLU A 107 10.98 -12.70 24.92
N LEU A 108 10.49 -11.59 24.37
CA LEU A 108 9.08 -11.43 24.04
C LEU A 108 8.66 -12.41 22.94
N LEU A 109 9.41 -12.46 21.84
CA LEU A 109 9.12 -13.34 20.70
C LEU A 109 9.23 -14.81 21.07
N TYR A 110 10.10 -15.19 21.98
CA TYR A 110 10.19 -16.55 22.51
C TYR A 110 8.86 -17.03 23.12
N LYS A 111 8.14 -16.15 23.81
CA LYS A 111 6.81 -16.46 24.35
C LYS A 111 5.76 -16.55 23.24
N VAL A 112 5.82 -15.66 22.26
CA VAL A 112 4.88 -15.65 21.11
C VAL A 112 5.05 -16.90 20.25
N LEU A 113 6.27 -17.42 20.14
CA LEU A 113 6.69 -18.55 19.31
C LEU A 113 6.74 -19.88 20.09
N ASP A 114 5.97 -20.01 21.17
CA ASP A 114 5.85 -21.24 21.98
C ASP A 114 7.21 -21.83 22.39
N GLY A 115 8.19 -20.97 22.66
CA GLY A 115 9.52 -21.39 23.13
C GLY A 115 10.54 -21.64 22.00
N ASP A 116 10.25 -21.36 20.74
CA ASP A 116 11.27 -21.45 19.68
C ASP A 116 12.29 -20.29 19.78
N LYS A 117 13.35 -20.56 20.54
CA LYS A 117 14.42 -19.59 20.77
C LYS A 117 15.13 -19.17 19.49
N ASN A 118 15.37 -20.11 18.58
CA ASN A 118 16.12 -19.82 17.37
C ASN A 118 15.33 -18.89 16.44
N ALA A 119 14.02 -19.11 16.29
CA ALA A 119 13.15 -18.23 15.54
C ALA A 119 13.03 -16.85 16.21
N ALA A 120 12.88 -16.80 17.54
CA ALA A 120 12.83 -15.55 18.29
C ALA A 120 14.11 -14.72 18.10
N ASP A 121 15.29 -15.34 18.21
CA ASP A 121 16.58 -14.68 18.01
C ASP A 121 16.73 -14.13 16.58
N ILE A 122 16.35 -14.91 15.55
CA ILE A 122 16.41 -14.49 14.14
C ILE A 122 15.49 -13.28 13.88
N LEU A 123 14.23 -13.35 14.32
CA LEU A 123 13.28 -12.27 14.11
C LEU A 123 13.67 -11.01 14.89
N ALA A 124 14.12 -11.15 16.14
CA ALA A 124 14.63 -10.02 16.92
C ALA A 124 15.85 -9.37 16.24
N ALA A 125 16.74 -10.17 15.65
CA ALA A 125 17.88 -9.64 14.90
C ALA A 125 17.45 -8.82 13.68
N GLU A 126 16.47 -9.27 12.89
CA GLU A 126 15.95 -8.50 11.75
C GLU A 126 15.23 -7.22 12.20
N VAL A 127 14.47 -7.25 13.30
CA VAL A 127 13.82 -6.07 13.90
C VAL A 127 14.84 -5.01 14.30
N HIS A 128 15.94 -5.39 14.94
CA HIS A 128 16.96 -4.46 15.45
C HIS A 128 18.10 -4.18 14.47
N LYS A 129 18.06 -4.79 13.28
CA LYS A 129 19.07 -4.58 12.25
C LYS A 129 19.13 -3.13 11.78
N ASN A 130 20.32 -2.57 11.77
CA ASN A 130 20.51 -1.24 11.17
C ASN A 130 20.53 -1.36 9.64
N ILE A 131 19.63 -0.66 8.96
CA ILE A 131 19.58 -0.62 7.50
C ILE A 131 20.46 0.53 7.02
N VAL A 132 21.52 0.21 6.31
CA VAL A 132 22.42 1.19 5.68
C VAL A 132 21.91 1.47 4.25
N MET A 133 21.76 2.75 3.93
CA MET A 133 21.08 3.24 2.72
C MET A 133 22.00 4.15 1.89
N ASP A 134 23.28 3.81 1.77
CA ASP A 134 24.29 4.69 1.16
C ASP A 134 23.95 5.07 -0.29
N ASP A 135 23.39 4.13 -1.08
CA ASP A 135 23.06 4.36 -2.48
C ASP A 135 21.78 5.22 -2.69
N ILE A 136 20.89 5.24 -1.71
CA ILE A 136 19.61 5.99 -1.79
C ILE A 136 19.76 7.41 -1.24
N ASN A 137 20.69 7.64 -0.32
CA ASN A 137 20.89 8.93 0.31
C ASN A 137 21.25 10.04 -0.70
N SER A 138 21.98 9.73 -1.76
CA SER A 138 22.32 10.68 -2.82
C SER A 138 21.11 11.08 -3.67
N GLN A 139 20.14 10.17 -3.83
CA GLN A 139 18.94 10.38 -4.63
C GLN A 139 17.85 11.16 -3.88
N ILE A 140 17.77 10.98 -2.55
CA ILE A 140 16.77 11.65 -1.70
C ILE A 140 17.15 13.10 -1.40
N SER A 141 18.42 13.44 -1.43
CA SER A 141 18.91 14.76 -0.95
C SER A 141 18.34 15.97 -1.71
N SER A 142 17.82 15.79 -2.93
CA SER A 142 17.27 16.84 -3.77
C SER A 142 15.74 16.88 -3.83
N CYS A 143 15.04 15.91 -3.25
CA CYS A 143 13.68 15.57 -3.71
C CYS A 143 12.50 16.06 -2.86
N LEU A 144 12.67 16.36 -1.57
CA LEU A 144 11.53 16.71 -0.71
C LEU A 144 11.67 18.12 -0.12
N ASN A 145 10.82 19.00 -0.61
CA ASN A 145 10.56 20.28 0.06
C ASN A 145 9.06 20.34 0.38
N LEU A 146 8.66 19.59 1.42
CA LEU A 146 7.29 19.68 1.95
C LEU A 146 7.28 20.84 2.96
N ASP A 147 6.45 21.84 2.73
CA ASP A 147 6.23 22.95 3.68
C ASP A 147 5.27 22.55 4.83
N ILE A 148 5.12 21.26 5.10
CA ILE A 148 4.23 20.71 6.13
C ILE A 148 5.05 20.31 7.36
N PRO A 149 4.79 20.85 8.55
CA PRO A 149 5.45 20.41 9.78
C PRO A 149 5.20 18.91 10.04
N VAL A 150 6.22 18.19 10.51
CA VAL A 150 6.10 16.76 10.85
C VAL A 150 4.98 16.51 11.87
N SER A 151 4.75 17.46 12.78
CA SER A 151 3.65 17.43 13.76
C SER A 151 2.25 17.40 13.14
N ASN A 152 2.10 17.83 11.89
CA ASN A 152 0.82 17.82 11.18
C ASN A 152 0.65 16.56 10.33
N LEU A 153 1.64 15.68 10.29
CA LEU A 153 1.58 14.46 9.51
C LEU A 153 0.95 13.31 10.31
N GLY A 154 0.37 12.36 9.58
CA GLY A 154 -0.06 11.07 10.05
C GLY A 154 0.44 9.98 9.12
N VAL A 155 0.46 8.73 9.59
CA VAL A 155 0.99 7.57 8.85
C VAL A 155 -0.05 6.46 8.83
N TRP A 156 -0.27 5.88 7.66
CA TRP A 156 -1.01 4.64 7.44
C TRP A 156 -0.06 3.52 7.03
N ILE A 157 -0.25 2.33 7.58
CA ILE A 157 0.59 1.16 7.31
C ILE A 157 -0.30 -0.03 6.99
N ASP A 158 -0.05 -0.66 5.85
CA ASP A 158 -0.40 -2.06 5.61
C ASP A 158 0.89 -2.87 5.66
N PRO A 159 1.07 -3.70 6.69
CA PRO A 159 2.31 -4.43 6.89
C PRO A 159 2.53 -5.52 5.84
N ILE A 160 1.47 -6.18 5.39
CA ILE A 160 1.50 -7.21 4.34
C ILE A 160 0.18 -7.18 3.57
N ASP A 161 0.07 -6.32 2.56
CA ASP A 161 -1.05 -6.41 1.61
C ASP A 161 -1.00 -7.76 0.88
N SER A 162 -2.14 -8.37 0.74
CA SER A 162 -2.29 -9.72 0.17
C SER A 162 -1.83 -10.84 1.10
N THR A 163 -2.28 -10.82 2.35
CA THR A 163 -1.95 -11.82 3.38
C THR A 163 -2.26 -13.26 2.93
N ALA A 164 -3.33 -13.47 2.14
CA ALA A 164 -3.66 -14.79 1.59
C ALA A 164 -2.54 -15.33 0.66
N GLU A 165 -2.01 -14.49 -0.23
CA GLU A 165 -0.90 -14.84 -1.11
C GLU A 165 0.41 -15.04 -0.31
N TYR A 166 0.59 -14.20 0.72
CA TYR A 166 1.70 -14.37 1.64
C TYR A 166 1.62 -15.70 2.40
N ILE A 167 0.43 -16.13 2.82
CA ILE A 167 0.21 -17.42 3.51
C ILE A 167 0.41 -18.60 2.54
N SER A 168 -0.16 -18.55 1.34
CA SER A 168 0.01 -19.57 0.29
C SER A 168 1.49 -19.77 -0.02
N GLY A 169 2.22 -18.69 -0.26
CA GLY A 169 3.64 -18.72 -0.51
C GLY A 169 4.05 -19.22 -1.89
N ASP A 170 3.13 -19.21 -2.83
CA ASP A 170 3.38 -19.60 -4.20
C ASP A 170 4.36 -18.65 -4.86
N THR A 171 5.48 -19.19 -5.31
CA THR A 171 6.53 -18.43 -6.02
C THR A 171 6.31 -18.41 -7.52
N GLU A 172 5.58 -19.38 -8.04
CA GLU A 172 5.19 -19.45 -9.45
C GLU A 172 3.82 -18.82 -9.62
N SER A 173 3.71 -17.84 -10.49
CA SER A 173 2.44 -17.21 -10.82
C SER A 173 2.26 -17.12 -12.34
N VAL A 174 1.02 -17.26 -12.77
CA VAL A 174 0.63 -16.91 -14.14
C VAL A 174 0.66 -15.39 -14.25
N SER A 175 1.16 -14.89 -15.37
CA SER A 175 1.20 -13.46 -15.65
C SER A 175 0.54 -13.13 -16.99
N ILE A 176 -0.10 -11.98 -17.06
CA ILE A 176 -0.58 -11.38 -18.31
C ILE A 176 0.28 -10.14 -18.57
N GLY A 177 1.13 -10.21 -19.58
CA GLY A 177 2.17 -9.21 -19.78
C GLY A 177 3.10 -9.14 -18.56
N SER A 178 3.22 -7.95 -17.96
CA SER A 178 4.03 -7.71 -16.76
C SER A 178 3.24 -7.85 -15.45
N ILE A 179 1.97 -8.25 -15.50
CA ILE A 179 1.08 -8.32 -14.34
C ILE A 179 0.94 -9.77 -13.88
N SER A 180 1.40 -10.08 -12.67
CA SER A 180 1.18 -11.37 -12.02
C SER A 180 -0.26 -11.47 -11.50
N LEU A 181 -0.89 -12.63 -11.65
CA LEU A 181 -2.28 -12.80 -11.25
C LEU A 181 -2.41 -13.17 -9.77
N SER A 182 -1.41 -13.85 -9.21
CA SER A 182 -1.40 -14.36 -7.83
C SER A 182 0.02 -14.60 -7.32
N GLY A 183 0.16 -15.12 -6.12
CA GLY A 183 1.40 -15.58 -5.51
C GLY A 183 2.19 -14.47 -4.83
N LEU A 184 3.36 -14.81 -4.32
CA LEU A 184 4.22 -13.92 -3.53
C LEU A 184 4.60 -12.63 -4.25
N GLN A 185 4.56 -12.60 -5.57
CA GLN A 185 4.81 -11.38 -6.35
C GLN A 185 3.75 -10.29 -6.14
N CYS A 186 2.54 -10.70 -5.71
CA CYS A 186 1.46 -9.76 -5.40
C CYS A 186 1.52 -9.21 -3.97
N VAL A 187 2.44 -9.70 -3.14
CA VAL A 187 2.62 -9.22 -1.76
C VAL A 187 3.35 -7.89 -1.74
N THR A 188 2.77 -6.91 -1.04
CA THR A 188 3.38 -5.59 -0.87
C THR A 188 3.36 -5.14 0.59
N VAL A 189 4.30 -4.28 0.97
CA VAL A 189 4.31 -3.50 2.22
C VAL A 189 4.02 -2.07 1.85
N LEU A 190 3.00 -1.47 2.45
CA LEU A 190 2.52 -0.14 2.09
C LEU A 190 2.68 0.81 3.28
N ILE A 191 3.35 1.93 3.06
CA ILE A 191 3.47 3.01 4.05
C ILE A 191 3.08 4.32 3.37
N GLY A 192 2.03 4.95 3.88
CA GLY A 192 1.54 6.24 3.39
C GLY A 192 1.60 7.30 4.47
N VAL A 193 2.07 8.49 4.13
CA VAL A 193 2.03 9.67 4.99
C VAL A 193 1.03 10.66 4.41
N TYR A 194 0.21 11.23 5.26
CA TYR A 194 -0.79 12.22 4.88
C TYR A 194 -0.71 13.46 5.77
N ASP A 195 -1.15 14.58 5.26
CA ASP A 195 -1.36 15.80 6.02
C ASP A 195 -2.69 15.69 6.81
N ARG A 196 -2.62 15.75 8.11
CA ARG A 196 -3.78 15.62 9.01
C ARG A 196 -4.77 16.78 8.92
N LEU A 197 -4.36 17.94 8.41
CA LEU A 197 -5.22 19.10 8.25
C LEU A 197 -6.07 19.02 6.98
N THR A 198 -5.51 18.46 5.91
CA THR A 198 -6.18 18.41 4.60
C THR A 198 -6.69 17.01 4.24
N GLY A 199 -6.18 15.97 4.93
CA GLY A 199 -6.42 14.57 4.59
C GLY A 199 -5.69 14.11 3.33
N GLN A 200 -4.85 14.96 2.72
CA GLN A 200 -4.16 14.64 1.45
C GLN A 200 -2.93 13.76 1.69
N PRO A 201 -2.71 12.75 0.84
CA PRO A 201 -1.52 11.91 0.91
C PRO A 201 -0.31 12.69 0.37
N VAL A 202 0.82 12.62 1.07
CA VAL A 202 2.01 13.45 0.75
C VAL A 202 3.28 12.63 0.51
N ILE A 203 3.46 11.50 1.20
CA ILE A 203 4.58 10.59 0.97
C ILE A 203 4.05 9.16 0.87
N GLY A 204 4.52 8.41 -0.11
CA GLY A 204 4.26 6.98 -0.25
C GLY A 204 5.56 6.20 -0.35
N VAL A 205 5.60 5.05 0.32
CA VAL A 205 6.64 4.05 0.16
C VAL A 205 5.98 2.69 0.00
N LEU A 206 6.25 2.03 -1.13
CA LEU A 206 5.81 0.69 -1.43
C LEU A 206 7.02 -0.22 -1.54
N ASN A 207 7.00 -1.34 -0.85
CA ASN A 207 8.01 -2.38 -0.96
C ASN A 207 7.35 -3.68 -1.46
N GLN A 208 7.99 -4.31 -2.44
CA GLN A 208 7.61 -5.63 -2.97
C GLN A 208 8.65 -6.65 -2.49
N PRO A 209 8.43 -7.32 -1.33
CA PRO A 209 9.44 -8.16 -0.68
C PRO A 209 9.85 -9.38 -1.50
N PHE A 210 8.97 -9.87 -2.35
CA PHE A 210 9.14 -11.11 -3.09
C PHE A 210 9.16 -10.90 -4.61
N TYR A 211 9.68 -9.76 -5.06
CA TYR A 211 9.84 -9.54 -6.48
C TYR A 211 10.66 -10.67 -7.11
N ASN A 212 10.13 -11.29 -8.16
CA ASN A 212 10.69 -12.48 -8.76
C ASN A 212 10.92 -13.62 -7.71
N GLY A 213 9.90 -13.89 -6.90
CA GLY A 213 9.95 -14.82 -5.79
C GLY A 213 10.90 -14.33 -4.69
N TYR A 214 11.81 -15.20 -4.25
CA TYR A 214 12.82 -14.83 -3.26
C TYR A 214 14.08 -14.18 -3.85
N MET A 215 14.16 -14.06 -5.18
CA MET A 215 15.38 -13.61 -5.88
C MET A 215 15.62 -12.11 -5.78
N GLY A 216 14.57 -11.31 -5.63
CA GLY A 216 14.67 -9.85 -5.60
C GLY A 216 13.66 -9.18 -4.69
N LYS A 217 13.84 -7.89 -4.51
CA LYS A 217 12.90 -6.98 -3.85
C LYS A 217 12.95 -5.64 -4.58
N ARG A 218 11.87 -4.88 -4.53
CA ARG A 218 11.79 -3.54 -5.11
C ARG A 218 11.15 -2.59 -4.14
N ILE A 219 11.62 -1.33 -4.12
CA ILE A 219 11.03 -0.24 -3.35
C ILE A 219 10.67 0.88 -4.31
N PHE A 220 9.48 1.42 -4.11
CA PHE A 220 8.95 2.56 -4.84
C PHE A 220 8.59 3.65 -3.83
N PHE A 221 8.86 4.90 -4.16
CA PHE A 221 8.52 6.05 -3.30
C PHE A 221 8.36 7.31 -4.13
N ASN A 222 7.62 8.28 -3.63
CA ASN A 222 7.51 9.58 -4.27
C ASN A 222 8.48 10.60 -3.63
N PRO A 223 8.98 11.59 -4.39
CA PRO A 223 8.62 11.83 -5.79
C PRO A 223 9.33 10.84 -6.74
N TYR A 224 8.57 9.97 -7.32
CA TYR A 224 9.04 9.05 -8.34
C TYR A 224 8.76 9.66 -9.72
N LYS A 225 9.76 9.77 -10.57
CA LYS A 225 9.58 10.16 -11.97
C LYS A 225 10.08 9.02 -12.84
N ASP A 226 9.15 8.34 -13.47
CA ASP A 226 9.48 7.35 -14.47
C ASP A 226 9.97 8.05 -15.74
N SER A 227 11.17 7.73 -16.17
CA SER A 227 11.72 8.19 -17.44
C SER A 227 11.34 7.27 -18.61
N GLU A 228 10.79 6.10 -18.31
CA GLU A 228 10.34 5.19 -19.35
C GLU A 228 8.97 5.65 -19.85
N LYS A 229 8.93 6.14 -21.09
CA LYS A 229 7.67 6.33 -21.79
C LYS A 229 7.01 4.96 -21.91
N SER A 230 5.82 4.82 -21.33
CA SER A 230 4.99 3.65 -21.60
C SER A 230 4.86 3.50 -23.13
N GLU A 231 5.16 2.31 -23.64
CA GLU A 231 4.83 1.98 -25.02
C GLU A 231 3.34 2.29 -25.24
N GLU A 232 3.01 2.95 -26.34
CA GLU A 232 1.61 3.21 -26.69
C GLU A 232 0.88 1.88 -26.82
N LYS A 233 0.16 1.51 -25.78
CA LYS A 233 -0.72 0.34 -25.82
C LYS A 233 -1.90 0.66 -26.72
N THR A 234 -2.19 -0.23 -27.65
CA THR A 234 -3.34 -0.09 -28.54
C THR A 234 -4.68 -0.23 -27.79
N THR A 235 -4.69 -0.91 -26.65
CA THR A 235 -5.87 -1.15 -25.81
C THR A 235 -5.51 -0.90 -24.37
N PRO A 236 -6.23 0.01 -23.67
CA PRO A 236 -5.97 0.27 -22.25
C PRO A 236 -6.27 -0.97 -21.38
N THR A 237 -5.41 -1.21 -20.39
CA THR A 237 -5.52 -2.32 -19.47
C THR A 237 -6.03 -1.85 -18.11
N ILE A 238 -7.08 -2.48 -17.61
CA ILE A 238 -7.66 -2.19 -16.29
C ILE A 238 -7.44 -3.40 -15.37
N CYS A 239 -6.77 -3.16 -14.24
CA CYS A 239 -6.72 -4.12 -13.15
C CYS A 239 -8.06 -4.15 -12.41
N ILE A 240 -8.50 -5.35 -12.02
CA ILE A 240 -9.75 -5.52 -11.27
C ILE A 240 -9.62 -6.71 -10.30
N SER A 241 -10.53 -6.80 -9.33
CA SER A 241 -10.59 -7.94 -8.42
C SER A 241 -11.26 -9.14 -9.10
N SER A 242 -10.80 -10.36 -8.81
CA SER A 242 -11.48 -11.59 -9.25
C SER A 242 -12.92 -11.64 -8.72
N SER A 243 -13.17 -11.11 -7.52
CA SER A 243 -14.49 -11.02 -6.89
C SER A 243 -15.34 -9.84 -7.36
N GLU A 244 -14.88 -9.03 -8.34
CA GLU A 244 -15.62 -7.87 -8.82
C GLU A 244 -16.95 -8.26 -9.50
N ASN A 245 -17.91 -7.33 -9.51
CA ASN A 245 -19.23 -7.53 -10.10
C ASN A 245 -19.12 -7.92 -11.58
N ILE A 246 -19.80 -9.00 -11.98
CA ILE A 246 -19.77 -9.49 -13.35
C ILE A 246 -20.31 -8.47 -14.35
N ILE A 247 -21.32 -7.69 -13.97
CA ILE A 247 -21.90 -6.63 -14.82
C ILE A 247 -20.84 -5.56 -15.12
N LEU A 248 -20.06 -5.16 -14.11
CA LEU A 248 -18.97 -4.20 -14.29
C LEU A 248 -17.88 -4.77 -15.21
N LYS A 249 -17.54 -6.05 -15.05
CA LYS A 249 -16.57 -6.73 -15.92
C LYS A 249 -17.05 -6.76 -17.38
N GLU A 250 -18.31 -7.15 -17.60
CA GLU A 250 -18.92 -7.20 -18.94
C GLU A 250 -18.98 -5.80 -19.58
N LEU A 251 -19.31 -4.79 -18.79
CA LEU A 251 -19.37 -3.39 -19.24
C LEU A 251 -18.00 -2.90 -19.72
N LEU A 252 -16.98 -3.02 -18.89
CA LEU A 252 -15.63 -2.55 -19.22
C LEU A 252 -15.05 -3.35 -20.41
N ASN A 253 -15.27 -4.66 -20.44
CA ASN A 253 -14.84 -5.51 -21.55
C ASN A 253 -15.55 -5.15 -22.85
N GLY A 254 -16.89 -4.93 -22.78
CA GLY A 254 -17.71 -4.49 -23.91
C GLY A 254 -17.31 -3.12 -24.47
N ALA A 255 -16.77 -2.25 -23.63
CA ALA A 255 -16.20 -0.97 -24.02
C ALA A 255 -14.79 -1.08 -24.64
N GLY A 256 -14.23 -2.29 -24.72
CA GLY A 256 -12.95 -2.57 -25.37
C GLY A 256 -11.73 -2.49 -24.46
N TYR A 257 -11.90 -2.44 -23.12
CA TYR A 257 -10.79 -2.49 -22.19
C TYR A 257 -10.27 -3.92 -21.99
N ASN A 258 -8.95 -4.05 -21.85
CA ASN A 258 -8.35 -5.33 -21.46
C ASN A 258 -8.41 -5.46 -19.93
N LEU A 259 -9.13 -6.45 -19.42
CA LEU A 259 -9.28 -6.67 -17.98
C LEU A 259 -8.27 -7.70 -17.46
N VAL A 260 -7.56 -7.35 -16.39
CA VAL A 260 -6.62 -8.25 -15.72
C VAL A 260 -7.04 -8.42 -14.27
N GLU A 261 -7.45 -9.63 -13.92
CA GLU A 261 -7.74 -10.01 -12.54
C GLU A 261 -6.46 -10.37 -11.81
N SER A 262 -6.12 -9.62 -10.76
CA SER A 262 -4.91 -9.85 -9.96
C SER A 262 -5.20 -9.78 -8.47
N ALA A 263 -4.43 -10.50 -7.67
CA ALA A 263 -4.46 -10.45 -6.22
C ALA A 263 -3.82 -9.15 -5.69
N GLY A 264 -4.12 -8.80 -4.44
CA GLY A 264 -3.57 -7.64 -3.74
C GLY A 264 -4.10 -6.30 -4.23
N ALA A 265 -4.56 -5.47 -3.31
CA ALA A 265 -4.96 -4.09 -3.63
C ALA A 265 -3.71 -3.23 -3.92
N GLY A 266 -2.72 -3.29 -3.04
CA GLY A 266 -1.45 -2.59 -3.19
C GLY A 266 -0.69 -3.00 -4.44
N TYR A 267 -0.73 -4.29 -4.81
CA TYR A 267 -0.10 -4.76 -6.04
C TYR A 267 -0.78 -4.22 -7.30
N LYS A 268 -2.12 -4.21 -7.36
CA LYS A 268 -2.85 -3.60 -8.49
C LYS A 268 -2.57 -2.10 -8.62
N LEU A 269 -2.50 -1.39 -7.48
CA LEU A 269 -2.10 0.01 -7.43
C LEU A 269 -0.65 0.21 -7.92
N LEU A 270 0.25 -0.71 -7.56
CA LEU A 270 1.64 -0.71 -8.05
C LEU A 270 1.68 -0.91 -9.58
N MET A 271 0.82 -1.77 -10.14
CA MET A 271 0.76 -1.96 -11.60
C MET A 271 0.31 -0.68 -12.33
N VAL A 272 -0.59 0.11 -11.73
CA VAL A 272 -0.96 1.43 -12.26
C VAL A 272 0.21 2.42 -12.14
N ILE A 273 0.88 2.46 -11.00
CA ILE A 273 2.07 3.30 -10.79
C ILE A 273 3.15 3.01 -11.85
N LEU A 274 3.40 1.75 -12.15
CA LEU A 274 4.39 1.32 -13.14
C LEU A 274 3.92 1.48 -14.60
N GLY A 275 2.65 1.82 -14.84
CA GLY A 275 2.09 1.92 -16.18
C GLY A 275 1.87 0.56 -16.87
N HIS A 276 1.94 -0.54 -16.12
CA HIS A 276 1.58 -1.87 -16.60
C HIS A 276 0.05 -2.02 -16.73
N ALA A 277 -0.69 -1.33 -15.87
CA ALA A 277 -2.12 -1.09 -16.01
C ALA A 277 -2.38 0.41 -16.15
N ASP A 278 -3.44 0.78 -16.85
CA ASP A 278 -3.85 2.17 -17.05
C ASP A 278 -4.77 2.66 -15.93
N ALA A 279 -5.54 1.74 -15.35
CA ALA A 279 -6.38 2.00 -14.18
C ALA A 279 -6.56 0.74 -13.31
N TYR A 280 -6.96 0.96 -12.05
CA TYR A 280 -7.52 -0.07 -11.17
C TYR A 280 -8.91 0.37 -10.75
N VAL A 281 -9.93 -0.45 -11.04
CA VAL A 281 -11.33 -0.19 -10.72
C VAL A 281 -11.82 -1.21 -9.71
N LEU A 282 -12.41 -0.73 -8.62
CA LEU A 282 -13.01 -1.53 -7.57
C LEU A 282 -14.31 -0.86 -7.12
N SER A 283 -15.45 -1.47 -7.41
CA SER A 283 -16.77 -0.95 -7.02
C SER A 283 -17.21 -1.34 -5.61
N LYS A 284 -16.43 -2.22 -4.95
CA LYS A 284 -16.76 -2.77 -3.64
C LYS A 284 -16.00 -2.08 -2.52
N PRO A 285 -16.61 -1.96 -1.32
CA PRO A 285 -15.98 -1.42 -0.15
C PRO A 285 -15.01 -2.43 0.50
N SER A 286 -13.97 -2.86 -0.19
CA SER A 286 -13.02 -3.89 0.27
C SER A 286 -11.59 -3.41 0.41
N THR A 287 -11.32 -2.11 0.27
CA THR A 287 -10.04 -1.48 0.58
C THR A 287 -10.18 -0.47 1.71
N TYR A 288 -9.07 -0.20 2.35
CA TYR A 288 -8.99 0.70 3.50
C TYR A 288 -7.96 1.80 3.26
N LYS A 289 -7.85 2.73 4.22
CA LYS A 289 -6.90 3.85 4.13
C LYS A 289 -5.45 3.38 4.08
N TRP A 290 -5.11 2.28 4.74
CA TRP A 290 -3.77 1.71 4.72
C TRP A 290 -3.38 1.10 3.37
N ASP A 291 -4.34 0.53 2.60
CA ASP A 291 -4.10 0.00 1.25
C ASP A 291 -3.77 1.10 0.25
N THR A 292 -4.34 2.29 0.43
CA THR A 292 -4.40 3.30 -0.62
C THR A 292 -3.52 4.53 -0.37
N CYS A 293 -3.22 4.89 0.88
CA CYS A 293 -2.52 6.14 1.21
C CYS A 293 -1.13 6.25 0.56
N GLY A 294 -0.31 5.22 0.68
CA GLY A 294 1.03 5.19 0.07
C GLY A 294 0.99 5.25 -1.46
N PRO A 295 0.24 4.33 -2.11
CA PRO A 295 0.06 4.37 -3.55
C PRO A 295 -0.50 5.69 -4.09
N HIS A 296 -1.48 6.28 -3.40
CA HIS A 296 -2.10 7.54 -3.80
C HIS A 296 -1.07 8.68 -3.82
N ALA A 297 -0.22 8.78 -2.81
CA ALA A 297 0.85 9.79 -2.78
C ALA A 297 1.80 9.64 -3.98
N ILE A 298 2.11 8.42 -4.40
CA ILE A 298 2.96 8.17 -5.57
C ILE A 298 2.22 8.52 -6.86
N LEU A 299 0.95 8.12 -7.00
CA LEU A 299 0.14 8.45 -8.18
C LEU A 299 -0.01 9.96 -8.35
N ASN A 300 -0.24 10.71 -7.26
CA ASN A 300 -0.29 12.18 -7.31
C ASN A 300 1.02 12.81 -7.81
N ALA A 301 2.17 12.21 -7.47
CA ALA A 301 3.46 12.65 -7.99
C ALA A 301 3.67 12.34 -9.49
N LEU A 302 2.84 11.44 -10.05
CA LEU A 302 2.82 11.04 -11.46
C LEU A 302 1.66 11.70 -12.25
N ASP A 303 1.04 12.74 -11.70
CA ASP A 303 -0.14 13.41 -12.25
C ASP A 303 -1.39 12.52 -12.37
N GLY A 304 -1.42 11.41 -11.64
CA GLY A 304 -2.54 10.51 -11.45
C GLY A 304 -3.29 10.77 -10.13
N GLY A 305 -4.06 9.79 -9.66
CA GLY A 305 -4.78 9.90 -8.39
C GLY A 305 -5.60 8.65 -8.05
N ILE A 306 -6.33 8.72 -6.91
CA ILE A 306 -7.31 7.73 -6.51
C ILE A 306 -8.63 8.44 -6.17
N LEU A 307 -9.67 8.13 -6.92
CA LEU A 307 -11.02 8.63 -6.72
C LEU A 307 -11.85 7.63 -5.89
N ASP A 308 -12.78 8.14 -5.11
CA ASP A 308 -13.89 7.37 -4.56
C ASP A 308 -14.83 7.01 -5.72
N TYR A 309 -15.03 5.71 -5.97
CA TYR A 309 -15.81 5.21 -7.10
C TYR A 309 -17.26 5.72 -7.07
N SER A 310 -17.93 5.67 -5.92
CA SER A 310 -19.31 6.10 -5.81
C SER A 310 -19.47 7.59 -6.05
N LYS A 311 -18.57 8.40 -5.46
CA LYS A 311 -18.60 9.87 -5.65
C LYS A 311 -18.28 10.28 -7.09
N ALA A 312 -17.36 9.56 -7.73
CA ALA A 312 -16.97 9.86 -9.11
C ALA A 312 -18.08 9.56 -10.13
N LEU A 313 -19.08 8.75 -9.75
CA LEU A 313 -20.24 8.42 -10.58
C LEU A 313 -21.50 9.23 -10.20
N ASP A 314 -21.45 10.04 -9.15
CA ASP A 314 -22.56 10.85 -8.69
C ASP A 314 -22.58 12.20 -9.41
N ASP A 315 -23.65 12.48 -10.18
CA ASP A 315 -23.82 13.71 -10.95
C ASP A 315 -23.98 14.97 -10.07
N GLU A 316 -24.39 14.80 -8.79
CA GLU A 316 -24.60 15.90 -7.85
C GLU A 316 -23.31 16.27 -7.08
N SER A 317 -22.27 15.47 -7.18
CA SER A 317 -21.00 15.76 -6.49
C SER A 317 -20.23 16.84 -7.28
N ASP A 318 -19.89 17.95 -6.60
CA ASP A 318 -18.87 18.88 -7.09
C ASP A 318 -17.59 18.08 -7.40
N ASN A 319 -17.19 18.05 -8.67
CA ASN A 319 -16.05 17.26 -9.16
C ASN A 319 -14.72 17.50 -8.42
N ASP A 320 -14.64 18.57 -7.64
CA ASP A 320 -13.45 18.94 -6.86
C ASP A 320 -13.26 18.10 -5.58
N ASN A 321 -14.19 17.18 -5.24
CA ASN A 321 -14.16 16.45 -3.96
C ASN A 321 -14.30 14.91 -4.09
N CYS A 322 -13.97 14.35 -5.23
CA CYS A 322 -14.06 12.90 -5.44
C CYS A 322 -12.79 12.14 -5.02
N GLU A 323 -11.69 12.82 -4.71
CA GLU A 323 -10.46 12.15 -4.25
C GLU A 323 -10.63 11.49 -2.88
N VAL A 324 -10.00 10.32 -2.72
CA VAL A 324 -9.93 9.63 -1.43
C VAL A 324 -9.06 10.44 -0.46
N THR A 325 -9.57 10.64 0.76
CA THR A 325 -8.86 11.34 1.84
C THR A 325 -8.53 10.42 3.01
N TYR A 326 -7.54 10.81 3.83
CA TYR A 326 -6.91 9.94 4.84
C TYR A 326 -7.08 10.41 6.28
N PHE A 327 -8.11 11.21 6.56
CA PHE A 327 -8.44 11.65 7.92
C PHE A 327 -8.63 10.48 8.89
N THR A 328 -8.33 10.73 10.16
CA THR A 328 -8.50 9.78 11.28
C THR A 328 -9.45 10.27 12.35
N ASP A 329 -9.86 11.55 12.30
CA ASP A 329 -10.78 12.13 13.27
C ASP A 329 -12.23 11.68 13.04
N ALA A 330 -13.05 11.83 14.11
CA ALA A 330 -14.44 11.40 14.10
C ALA A 330 -15.35 12.26 13.20
N GLU A 331 -14.91 13.46 12.82
CA GLU A 331 -15.69 14.35 11.95
C GLU A 331 -15.72 13.84 10.52
N HIS A 332 -14.62 13.24 10.06
CA HIS A 332 -14.44 12.74 8.71
C HIS A 332 -14.59 11.21 8.57
N CYS A 333 -14.61 10.49 9.70
CA CYS A 333 -14.60 9.03 9.72
C CYS A 333 -15.78 8.48 10.53
N ASN A 334 -16.90 8.23 9.86
CA ASN A 334 -18.11 7.67 10.46
C ASN A 334 -18.12 6.14 10.33
N GLY A 335 -18.45 5.45 11.42
CA GLY A 335 -18.59 4.00 11.47
C GLY A 335 -18.01 3.41 12.75
N ALA A 336 -18.35 2.14 12.99
CA ALA A 336 -17.83 1.37 14.13
C ALA A 336 -16.59 0.56 13.69
N ALA A 337 -15.64 0.39 14.61
CA ALA A 337 -14.45 -0.44 14.41
C ALA A 337 -13.71 -0.11 13.08
N LEU A 338 -13.38 -1.12 12.29
CA LEU A 338 -12.64 -1.02 11.03
C LEU A 338 -13.40 -0.28 9.92
N ASP A 339 -14.74 -0.33 9.94
CA ASP A 339 -15.58 0.31 8.90
C ASP A 339 -15.32 1.82 8.73
N ARG A 340 -14.87 2.49 9.76
CA ARG A 340 -14.53 3.92 9.71
C ARG A 340 -13.33 4.23 8.79
N TRP A 341 -12.46 3.25 8.56
CA TRP A 341 -11.27 3.39 7.73
C TRP A 341 -11.43 2.86 6.32
N CYS A 342 -12.58 2.24 6.04
CA CYS A 342 -12.91 1.65 4.76
C CYS A 342 -13.15 2.70 3.67
N ASN A 343 -12.66 2.47 2.47
CA ASN A 343 -13.03 3.20 1.27
C ASN A 343 -14.40 2.72 0.78
N LYS A 344 -15.46 3.16 1.47
CA LYS A 344 -16.83 2.63 1.35
C LYS A 344 -17.42 2.73 -0.04
N GLY A 345 -17.07 3.76 -0.77
CA GLY A 345 -17.53 3.99 -2.14
C GLY A 345 -16.84 3.08 -3.17
N GLY A 346 -15.83 2.31 -2.79
CA GLY A 346 -14.90 1.71 -3.73
C GLY A 346 -13.85 2.72 -4.21
N ILE A 347 -12.98 2.33 -5.13
CA ILE A 347 -11.92 3.20 -5.64
C ILE A 347 -11.73 3.09 -7.15
N ILE A 348 -11.26 4.18 -7.76
CA ILE A 348 -10.71 4.19 -9.11
C ILE A 348 -9.33 4.84 -9.05
N ALA A 349 -8.28 4.05 -9.25
CA ALA A 349 -6.92 4.55 -9.34
C ALA A 349 -6.49 4.68 -10.80
N TYR A 350 -5.76 5.73 -11.12
CA TYR A 350 -5.31 6.03 -12.48
C TYR A 350 -3.98 6.78 -12.47
N ARG A 351 -3.25 6.66 -13.58
CA ARG A 351 -2.02 7.41 -13.84
C ARG A 351 -2.22 8.48 -14.91
N ASN A 352 -3.13 8.27 -15.85
CA ASN A 352 -3.39 9.19 -16.96
C ASN A 352 -4.79 9.79 -16.85
N PRO A 353 -4.92 11.14 -16.71
CA PRO A 353 -6.22 11.82 -16.65
C PRO A 353 -7.12 11.60 -17.88
N GLN A 354 -6.55 11.35 -19.05
CA GLN A 354 -7.33 11.08 -20.27
C GLN A 354 -8.00 9.71 -20.21
N ILE A 355 -7.29 8.71 -19.71
CA ILE A 355 -7.85 7.35 -19.56
C ILE A 355 -8.97 7.33 -18.54
N ILE A 356 -8.79 8.00 -17.39
CA ILE A 356 -9.85 8.03 -16.37
C ILE A 356 -11.12 8.70 -16.90
N SER A 357 -11.01 9.75 -17.69
CA SER A 357 -12.18 10.39 -18.32
C SER A 357 -12.98 9.41 -19.15
N GLN A 358 -12.31 8.60 -19.99
CA GLN A 358 -12.96 7.60 -20.83
C GLN A 358 -13.59 6.48 -19.97
N VAL A 359 -12.91 6.03 -18.92
CA VAL A 359 -13.45 5.01 -18.01
C VAL A 359 -14.71 5.52 -17.32
N LEU A 360 -14.69 6.75 -16.80
CA LEU A 360 -15.85 7.37 -16.14
C LEU A 360 -17.03 7.53 -17.10
N GLU A 361 -16.82 7.95 -18.34
CA GLU A 361 -17.87 8.04 -19.36
C GLU A 361 -18.58 6.68 -19.53
N VAL A 362 -17.83 5.60 -19.64
CA VAL A 362 -18.38 4.23 -19.77
C VAL A 362 -19.17 3.83 -18.53
N LEU A 363 -18.65 4.10 -17.33
CA LEU A 363 -19.30 3.74 -16.08
C LEU A 363 -20.59 4.52 -15.84
N ILE A 364 -20.59 5.83 -16.11
CA ILE A 364 -21.76 6.70 -15.94
C ILE A 364 -22.89 6.35 -16.92
N GLN A 365 -22.59 6.09 -18.19
CA GLN A 365 -23.60 5.74 -19.19
C GLN A 365 -24.42 4.50 -18.82
N HIS A 366 -23.89 3.60 -18.00
CA HIS A 366 -24.52 2.34 -17.62
C HIS A 366 -25.06 2.29 -16.20
N SER A 367 -24.77 3.31 -15.38
CA SER A 367 -25.31 3.40 -14.01
C SER A 367 -26.81 3.71 -13.94
N GLY A 368 -27.48 3.95 -15.10
CA GLY A 368 -28.89 4.31 -15.16
C GLY A 368 -29.19 5.75 -14.71
N VAL A 369 -28.18 6.51 -14.39
CA VAL A 369 -28.27 7.95 -14.14
C VAL A 369 -28.50 8.62 -15.51
N ASN A 370 -29.63 9.32 -15.67
CA ASN A 370 -29.91 10.09 -16.89
C ASN A 370 -28.79 11.11 -17.08
N VAL A 371 -27.97 10.86 -18.09
CA VAL A 371 -26.86 11.75 -18.46
C VAL A 371 -27.41 13.13 -18.81
N CYS A 372 -27.44 14.01 -17.85
CA CYS A 372 -27.33 15.43 -18.18
C CYS A 372 -25.90 15.59 -18.70
N LYS A 373 -25.74 15.88 -19.98
CA LYS A 373 -24.45 16.12 -20.60
C LYS A 373 -23.66 17.12 -19.77
N CYS A 374 -22.83 16.62 -18.88
CA CYS A 374 -21.84 17.47 -18.22
C CYS A 374 -20.80 17.83 -19.28
N PRO A 375 -20.81 19.07 -19.83
CA PRO A 375 -19.75 19.52 -20.70
C PRO A 375 -18.62 19.96 -19.77
N ARG A 376 -17.65 19.20 -19.62
CA ARG A 376 -16.41 19.49 -18.88
C ARG A 376 -16.25 18.59 -17.66
N LEU A 377 -15.44 17.55 -17.83
CA LEU A 377 -14.32 17.48 -16.89
C LEU A 377 -13.69 18.88 -16.96
N PRO A 378 -13.66 19.65 -15.89
CA PRO A 378 -12.84 20.84 -15.92
C PRO A 378 -11.47 20.30 -16.28
N PHE A 379 -10.85 20.85 -17.33
CA PHE A 379 -9.41 20.96 -17.27
C PHE A 379 -9.12 21.25 -15.82
N ILE A 380 -8.54 20.29 -15.11
CA ILE A 380 -8.01 20.54 -13.79
C ILE A 380 -7.07 21.69 -14.07
N TYR A 381 -7.57 22.90 -13.85
CA TYR A 381 -6.75 24.08 -13.78
C TYR A 381 -5.87 23.76 -12.59
N PHE A 382 -4.73 23.17 -12.90
CA PHE A 382 -3.62 23.19 -12.00
C PHE A 382 -3.43 24.64 -11.62
N ASN A 383 -4.00 24.98 -10.48
CA ASN A 383 -3.72 26.26 -9.86
C ASN A 383 -2.21 26.26 -9.73
N ASN A 384 -1.53 27.07 -10.54
CA ASN A 384 -0.08 27.26 -10.62
C ASN A 384 0.52 27.82 -9.31
N GLN A 385 -0.07 27.48 -8.18
CA GLN A 385 0.44 27.71 -6.83
C GLN A 385 0.99 26.46 -6.16
N ARG A 386 1.07 25.31 -6.85
CA ARG A 386 1.98 24.27 -6.41
C ARG A 386 3.39 24.73 -6.75
N SER A 387 4.09 25.20 -5.72
CA SER A 387 5.48 25.62 -5.68
C SER A 387 6.37 24.85 -6.66
N ASN A 388 7.24 25.58 -7.37
CA ASN A 388 8.29 25.10 -8.27
C ASN A 388 9.03 23.89 -7.66
N PHE A 389 8.61 22.68 -7.99
CA PHE A 389 9.35 21.48 -7.71
C PHE A 389 10.43 21.30 -8.76
N CYS A 390 11.68 21.35 -8.32
CA CYS A 390 12.83 21.04 -9.15
C CYS A 390 12.84 19.54 -9.46
N PHE A 391 12.81 19.20 -10.75
CA PHE A 391 12.68 17.84 -11.24
C PHE A 391 14.05 17.34 -11.72
N GLU A 392 14.63 16.42 -10.97
CA GLU A 392 15.79 15.65 -11.43
C GLU A 392 15.50 14.15 -11.46
N HIS A 393 16.13 13.45 -12.39
CA HIS A 393 15.88 12.07 -12.80
C HIS A 393 16.21 11.05 -11.71
N LEU A 394 15.32 10.11 -11.46
CA LEU A 394 15.52 8.94 -10.59
C LEU A 394 15.49 7.64 -11.40
N THR A 395 16.53 6.85 -11.24
CA THR A 395 16.72 5.55 -11.92
C THR A 395 16.29 4.40 -11.00
N ILE A 396 15.60 3.42 -11.56
CA ILE A 396 15.21 2.18 -10.86
C ILE A 396 16.46 1.33 -10.60
N TYR A 397 16.74 0.99 -9.35
CA TYR A 397 17.78 0.01 -9.03
C TYR A 397 17.26 -1.41 -9.15
N ASN A 398 17.71 -2.10 -10.21
CA ASN A 398 17.71 -3.54 -10.30
C ASN A 398 18.97 -4.05 -9.60
N HIS A 399 18.88 -4.50 -8.36
CA HIS A 399 19.93 -5.32 -7.79
C HIS A 399 19.72 -6.79 -8.24
N SER A 400 20.18 -7.10 -9.43
CA SER A 400 20.56 -8.46 -9.75
C SER A 400 21.92 -8.72 -9.12
N MET A 401 21.96 -9.38 -7.96
CA MET A 401 23.17 -10.03 -7.53
C MET A 401 23.48 -11.17 -8.52
N ASN A 402 24.43 -10.94 -9.40
CA ASN A 402 25.16 -12.03 -10.05
C ASN A 402 25.95 -12.75 -8.96
N LEU A 403 25.43 -13.84 -8.46
CA LEU A 403 26.23 -14.88 -7.81
C LEU A 403 26.90 -15.66 -8.93
N LEU A 404 28.15 -15.33 -9.18
CA LEU A 404 29.08 -16.22 -9.85
C LEU A 404 29.48 -17.34 -8.88
N THR A 405 29.19 -18.57 -9.29
CA THR A 405 29.74 -19.91 -8.90
C THR A 405 30.09 -20.09 -7.44
#